data_d70c9b9d85f2776e94ad4f902f5eeb35
#
_entry.id   d70c9b9d85f2776e94ad4f902f5eeb35
#
_cell.length_a   1.000
_cell.length_b   1.000
_cell.length_c   1.000
_cell.angle_alpha   90.00
_cell.angle_beta   90.00
_cell.angle_gamma   90.00
#
_symmetry.space_group_name_H-M   'P 1'
#
loop_
_entity.id
_entity.type
_entity.pdbx_description
1 polymer ?
#
loop_
_entity_poly.entity_id
_entity_poly.type
_entity_poly.pdbx_seq_one_letter_code
_entity_poly.pdbx_strand_id
1 'polypeptide(L)'
;LSNNKLENNFERFEDNVSKTNKVYSNLSTEEDIKLRFISNNNFENYKFSFGGNFQLSKYSNRTLFKFYNIDYNSNIDFFKYGLFLKSSKRFFNDNLSVSFGIRTDQDNFTSENKIFENISPRLALSLSLSRNKKWNLNFTSGRYYKMPTYTSLGFRDLNNMLTNKNSKYTQSDHIVVGLEFI
;
A
#
# COMPACT_ATOMS: atom_id res chain seq x y z
N LEU A 1 -3.49 -16.35 -6.73
CA LEU A 1 -2.09 -16.17 -7.11
C LEU A 1 -2.00 -15.15 -8.24
N SER A 2 -1.13 -14.17 -8.14
CA SER A 2 -0.80 -13.26 -9.24
C SER A 2 0.71 -13.06 -9.35
N ASN A 3 1.18 -12.86 -10.56
CA ASN A 3 2.56 -12.50 -10.87
C ASN A 3 2.53 -11.23 -11.71
N ASN A 4 3.26 -10.20 -11.28
CA ASN A 4 3.36 -8.91 -11.96
C ASN A 4 4.83 -8.56 -12.18
N LYS A 5 5.14 -8.06 -13.37
CA LYS A 5 6.44 -7.47 -13.70
C LYS A 5 6.22 -6.10 -14.30
N LEU A 6 6.94 -5.11 -13.78
CA LEU A 6 6.94 -3.74 -14.26
C LEU A 6 8.38 -3.34 -14.58
N GLU A 7 8.61 -2.89 -15.81
CA GLU A 7 9.89 -2.32 -16.23
C GLU A 7 9.69 -0.84 -16.53
N ASN A 8 10.61 -0.01 -16.04
CA ASN A 8 10.63 1.42 -16.30
C ASN A 8 12.02 1.82 -16.78
N ASN A 9 12.07 2.47 -17.94
CA ASN A 9 13.29 3.03 -18.49
C ASN A 9 13.09 4.53 -18.75
N PHE A 10 13.87 5.35 -18.07
CA PHE A 10 13.85 6.79 -18.23
C PHE A 10 15.26 7.31 -18.50
N GLU A 11 15.40 8.07 -19.58
CA GLU A 11 16.66 8.68 -19.99
C GLU A 11 16.48 10.18 -20.26
N ARG A 12 17.47 10.98 -19.90
CA ARG A 12 17.54 12.41 -20.20
C ARG A 12 18.91 12.73 -20.81
N PHE A 13 18.87 13.53 -21.85
CA PHE A 13 20.04 13.98 -22.60
C PHE A 13 20.20 15.50 -22.45
N GLU A 14 21.39 16.05 -22.70
CA GLU A 14 21.60 17.48 -22.82
C GLU A 14 20.78 18.03 -24.00
N ASP A 15 20.83 17.32 -25.13
CA ASP A 15 19.92 17.55 -26.26
C ASP A 15 19.02 16.34 -26.46
N ASN A 16 17.75 16.48 -26.10
CA ASN A 16 16.75 15.41 -26.22
C ASN A 16 16.31 15.13 -27.67
N VAL A 17 16.59 16.03 -28.61
CA VAL A 17 16.25 15.85 -30.04
C VAL A 17 17.26 14.92 -30.70
N SER A 18 18.56 15.26 -30.56
CA SER A 18 19.65 14.46 -31.14
C SER A 18 20.08 13.28 -30.24
N LYS A 19 19.54 13.20 -29.00
CA LYS A 19 19.92 12.23 -27.96
C LYS A 19 21.42 12.19 -27.70
N THR A 20 22.07 13.35 -27.68
CA THR A 20 23.49 13.47 -27.39
C THR A 20 23.73 13.76 -25.91
N ASN A 21 24.86 13.27 -25.38
CA ASN A 21 25.30 13.47 -24.01
C ASN A 21 24.25 13.07 -22.96
N LYS A 22 24.07 11.78 -22.75
CA LYS A 22 23.18 11.27 -21.69
C LYS A 22 23.63 11.77 -20.31
N VAL A 23 22.76 12.55 -19.64
CA VAL A 23 23.00 13.16 -18.33
C VAL A 23 22.33 12.43 -17.17
N TYR A 24 21.23 11.72 -17.48
CA TYR A 24 20.50 10.89 -16.51
C TYR A 24 19.99 9.63 -17.21
N SER A 25 20.08 8.51 -16.50
CA SER A 25 19.47 7.25 -16.90
C SER A 25 19.00 6.50 -15.66
N ASN A 26 17.78 5.99 -15.70
CA ASN A 26 17.24 5.10 -14.67
C ASN A 26 16.56 3.92 -15.38
N LEU A 27 17.05 2.74 -15.12
CA LEU A 27 16.43 1.48 -15.55
C LEU A 27 16.03 0.72 -14.28
N SER A 28 14.74 0.48 -14.09
CA SER A 28 14.24 -0.27 -12.94
C SER A 28 13.29 -1.36 -13.34
N THR A 29 13.33 -2.46 -12.59
CA THR A 29 12.43 -3.60 -12.74
C THR A 29 11.85 -3.95 -11.38
N GLU A 30 10.54 -4.10 -11.31
CA GLU A 30 9.80 -4.57 -10.14
C GLU A 30 9.11 -5.88 -10.50
N GLU A 31 9.33 -6.93 -9.70
CA GLU A 31 8.68 -8.23 -9.86
C GLU A 31 8.00 -8.61 -8.54
N ASP A 32 6.71 -8.94 -8.62
CA ASP A 32 5.91 -9.30 -7.46
C ASP A 32 5.15 -10.61 -7.70
N ILE A 33 5.34 -11.58 -6.82
CA ILE A 33 4.49 -12.77 -6.73
C ILE A 33 3.63 -12.64 -5.48
N LYS A 34 2.29 -12.67 -5.65
CA LYS A 34 1.32 -12.46 -4.57
C LYS A 34 0.41 -13.66 -4.40
N LEU A 35 0.29 -14.10 -3.16
CA LEU A 35 -0.72 -15.06 -2.71
C LEU A 35 -1.68 -14.35 -1.75
N ARG A 36 -2.98 -14.51 -1.97
CA ARG A 36 -4.02 -13.97 -1.10
C ARG A 36 -5.06 -15.02 -0.78
N PHE A 37 -5.41 -15.10 0.50
CA PHE A 37 -6.50 -15.90 1.02
C PHE A 37 -7.54 -14.99 1.67
N ILE A 38 -8.82 -15.23 1.39
CA ILE A 38 -9.95 -14.52 2.01
C ILE A 38 -11.06 -15.55 2.30
N SER A 39 -11.56 -15.51 3.54
CA SER A 39 -12.79 -16.19 3.94
C SER A 39 -13.86 -15.15 4.23
N ASN A 40 -15.03 -15.30 3.61
CA ASN A 40 -16.19 -14.45 3.81
C ASN A 40 -17.34 -15.30 4.35
N ASN A 41 -17.83 -14.92 5.53
CA ASN A 41 -18.95 -15.58 6.19
C ASN A 41 -20.09 -14.57 6.29
N ASN A 42 -21.23 -14.89 5.64
CA ASN A 42 -22.40 -14.03 5.60
C ASN A 42 -23.53 -14.71 6.36
N PHE A 43 -24.04 -14.05 7.38
CA PHE A 43 -25.23 -14.39 8.12
C PHE A 43 -26.30 -13.31 7.82
N GLU A 44 -27.51 -13.52 8.24
CA GLU A 44 -28.64 -12.64 7.91
C GLU A 44 -28.34 -11.13 8.13
N ASN A 45 -27.92 -10.76 9.35
CA ASN A 45 -27.62 -9.36 9.72
C ASN A 45 -26.15 -9.11 10.05
N TYR A 46 -25.28 -10.10 9.86
CA TYR A 46 -23.89 -10.06 10.25
C TYR A 46 -22.99 -10.61 9.14
N LYS A 47 -21.92 -9.91 8.86
CA LYS A 47 -20.89 -10.34 7.92
C LYS A 47 -19.55 -10.33 8.62
N PHE A 48 -18.79 -11.39 8.44
CA PHE A 48 -17.46 -11.54 9.00
C PHE A 48 -16.49 -11.99 7.89
N SER A 49 -15.38 -11.29 7.76
CA SER A 49 -14.34 -11.60 6.78
C SER A 49 -12.98 -11.58 7.43
N PHE A 50 -12.19 -12.57 7.13
CA PHE A 50 -10.78 -12.59 7.54
C PHE A 50 -9.92 -13.14 6.42
N GLY A 51 -8.65 -12.82 6.49
CA GLY A 51 -7.73 -13.32 5.50
C GLY A 51 -6.31 -12.81 5.68
N GLY A 52 -5.47 -13.20 4.75
CA GLY A 52 -4.07 -12.81 4.71
C GLY A 52 -3.55 -12.70 3.29
N ASN A 53 -2.45 -12.02 3.17
CA ASN A 53 -1.68 -11.93 1.94
C ASN A 53 -0.20 -12.19 2.23
N PHE A 54 0.45 -12.79 1.26
CA PHE A 54 1.89 -12.97 1.22
C PHE A 54 2.39 -12.51 -0.15
N GLN A 55 3.50 -11.79 -0.18
CA GLN A 55 4.08 -11.26 -1.40
C GLN A 55 5.59 -11.41 -1.36
N LEU A 56 6.15 -12.00 -2.40
CA LEU A 56 7.57 -11.96 -2.71
C LEU A 56 7.81 -10.83 -3.69
N SER A 57 8.76 -9.97 -3.38
CA SER A 57 9.09 -8.79 -4.18
C SER A 57 10.57 -8.76 -4.51
N LYS A 58 10.88 -8.47 -5.78
CA LYS A 58 12.23 -8.20 -6.27
C LYS A 58 12.23 -6.83 -6.92
N TYR A 59 13.23 -6.05 -6.61
CA TYR A 59 13.46 -4.76 -7.25
C TYR A 59 14.90 -4.65 -7.65
N SER A 60 15.13 -4.32 -8.91
CA SER A 60 16.44 -3.96 -9.44
C SER A 60 16.41 -2.57 -10.02
N ASN A 61 17.47 -1.82 -9.84
CA ASN A 61 17.61 -0.47 -10.36
C ASN A 61 19.06 -0.19 -10.75
N ARG A 62 19.23 0.43 -11.92
CA ARG A 62 20.48 1.03 -12.35
C ARG A 62 20.25 2.52 -12.59
N THR A 63 20.91 3.37 -11.81
CA THR A 63 20.79 4.82 -11.91
C THR A 63 22.15 5.44 -12.22
N LEU A 64 22.18 6.28 -13.26
CA LEU A 64 23.29 7.13 -13.61
C LEU A 64 22.81 8.60 -13.56
N PHE A 65 23.51 9.48 -12.84
CA PHE A 65 23.26 10.91 -12.83
C PHE A 65 24.59 11.68 -12.85
N LYS A 66 25.03 12.08 -14.03
CA LYS A 66 26.36 12.66 -14.27
C LYS A 66 26.64 13.94 -13.48
N PHE A 67 25.66 14.84 -13.38
CA PHE A 67 25.86 16.12 -12.68
C PHE A 67 26.23 15.98 -11.20
N TYR A 68 25.77 14.89 -10.56
CA TYR A 68 26.03 14.62 -9.16
C TYR A 68 27.04 13.48 -8.95
N ASN A 69 27.65 12.99 -10.05
CA ASN A 69 28.54 11.83 -10.02
C ASN A 69 27.93 10.60 -9.32
N ILE A 70 26.64 10.38 -9.56
CA ILE A 70 25.90 9.25 -9.01
C ILE A 70 25.86 8.15 -10.07
N ASP A 71 26.41 6.99 -9.76
CA ASP A 71 26.29 5.76 -10.55
C ASP A 71 26.21 4.58 -9.59
N TYR A 72 25.02 3.95 -9.50
CA TYR A 72 24.83 2.80 -8.65
C TYR A 72 23.88 1.77 -9.25
N ASN A 73 24.10 0.52 -8.86
CA ASN A 73 23.18 -0.59 -9.06
C ASN A 73 22.59 -0.99 -7.70
N SER A 74 21.29 -1.22 -7.66
CA SER A 74 20.61 -1.71 -6.47
C SER A 74 19.75 -2.92 -6.81
N ASN A 75 19.91 -3.98 -6.01
CA ASN A 75 19.03 -5.14 -6.02
C ASN A 75 18.56 -5.37 -4.60
N ILE A 76 17.24 -5.47 -4.43
CA ILE A 76 16.61 -5.79 -3.16
C ILE A 76 15.56 -6.87 -3.36
N ASP A 77 15.64 -7.90 -2.54
CA ASP A 77 14.68 -9.00 -2.49
C ASP A 77 14.09 -9.05 -1.09
N PHE A 78 12.78 -9.11 -1.00
CA PHE A 78 12.11 -9.17 0.29
C PHE A 78 10.70 -9.78 0.17
N PHE A 79 10.14 -10.17 1.30
CA PHE A 79 8.76 -10.58 1.37
C PHE A 79 7.95 -9.65 2.25
N LYS A 80 6.66 -9.53 1.91
CA LYS A 80 5.64 -8.83 2.68
C LYS A 80 4.54 -9.81 3.04
N TYR A 81 3.97 -9.63 4.22
CA TYR A 81 2.79 -10.37 4.64
C TYR A 81 1.84 -9.46 5.39
N GLY A 82 0.59 -9.81 5.40
CA GLY A 82 -0.43 -9.05 6.09
C GLY A 82 -1.61 -9.90 6.46
N LEU A 83 -2.26 -9.54 7.56
CA LEU A 83 -3.47 -10.17 8.06
C LEU A 83 -4.56 -9.12 8.21
N PHE A 84 -5.80 -9.51 8.00
CA PHE A 84 -6.94 -8.64 8.23
C PHE A 84 -8.15 -9.39 8.79
N LEU A 85 -8.93 -8.65 9.54
CA LEU A 85 -10.21 -9.04 10.08
C LEU A 85 -11.20 -7.90 9.81
N LYS A 86 -12.42 -8.23 9.38
CA LYS A 86 -13.51 -7.28 9.20
C LYS A 86 -14.80 -7.88 9.70
N SER A 87 -15.56 -7.10 10.45
CA SER A 87 -16.89 -7.42 10.94
C SER A 87 -17.85 -6.31 10.55
N SER A 88 -19.06 -6.67 10.10
CA SER A 88 -20.12 -5.72 9.78
C SER A 88 -21.44 -6.24 10.30
N LYS A 89 -22.23 -5.37 10.94
CA LYS A 89 -23.55 -5.71 11.45
C LYS A 89 -24.56 -4.63 11.10
N ARG A 90 -25.78 -5.05 10.78
CA ARG A 90 -26.93 -4.18 10.53
C ARG A 90 -27.87 -4.20 11.73
N PHE A 91 -28.38 -3.05 12.08
CA PHE A 91 -29.24 -2.80 13.23
C PHE A 91 -30.49 -2.03 12.79
N PHE A 92 -31.57 -2.08 13.61
CA PHE A 92 -32.79 -1.29 13.44
C PHE A 92 -33.42 -1.46 12.05
N ASN A 93 -33.69 -2.70 11.63
CA ASN A 93 -34.25 -3.03 10.31
C ASN A 93 -33.44 -2.40 9.15
N ASP A 94 -32.12 -2.56 9.24
CA ASP A 94 -31.15 -2.06 8.25
C ASP A 94 -31.00 -0.52 8.19
N ASN A 95 -31.53 0.21 9.19
CA ASN A 95 -31.35 1.67 9.22
C ASN A 95 -29.95 2.09 9.69
N LEU A 96 -29.25 1.26 10.45
CA LEU A 96 -27.86 1.50 10.87
C LEU A 96 -26.97 0.33 10.47
N SER A 97 -25.93 0.60 9.71
CA SER A 97 -24.85 -0.35 9.41
C SER A 97 -23.58 0.09 10.11
N VAL A 98 -22.96 -0.83 10.84
CA VAL A 98 -21.68 -0.64 11.52
C VAL A 98 -20.68 -1.64 10.98
N SER A 99 -19.52 -1.17 10.54
CA SER A 99 -18.42 -2.01 10.10
C SER A 99 -17.16 -1.64 10.87
N PHE A 100 -16.50 -2.65 11.41
CA PHE A 100 -15.19 -2.53 12.03
C PHE A 100 -14.19 -3.43 11.32
N GLY A 101 -12.99 -2.94 11.10
CA GLY A 101 -11.90 -3.70 10.51
C GLY A 101 -10.58 -3.41 11.19
N ILE A 102 -9.72 -4.38 11.18
CA ILE A 102 -8.32 -4.26 11.60
C ILE A 102 -7.43 -4.96 10.59
N ARG A 103 -6.31 -4.35 10.27
CA ARG A 103 -5.32 -4.92 9.37
C ARG A 103 -3.92 -4.66 9.90
N THR A 104 -3.00 -5.58 9.66
CA THR A 104 -1.57 -5.36 9.86
C THR A 104 -0.81 -5.81 8.61
N ASP A 105 0.21 -5.05 8.23
CA ASP A 105 1.10 -5.34 7.12
C ASP A 105 2.55 -5.21 7.57
N GLN A 106 3.37 -6.16 7.16
CA GLN A 106 4.77 -6.28 7.58
C GLN A 106 5.65 -6.72 6.41
N ASP A 107 6.95 -6.49 6.55
CA ASP A 107 7.98 -6.99 5.64
C ASP A 107 9.24 -7.40 6.42
N ASN A 108 10.19 -8.06 5.73
CA ASN A 108 11.47 -8.47 6.31
C ASN A 108 12.64 -7.56 5.91
N PHE A 109 12.37 -6.46 5.22
CA PHE A 109 13.41 -5.56 4.70
C PHE A 109 13.56 -4.28 5.51
N THR A 110 12.43 -3.66 5.89
CA THR A 110 12.41 -2.43 6.69
C THR A 110 12.60 -2.73 8.18
N SER A 111 12.71 -1.70 9.01
CA SER A 111 12.79 -1.86 10.47
C SER A 111 11.48 -2.31 11.12
N GLU A 112 10.38 -2.23 10.39
CA GLU A 112 9.03 -2.52 10.84
C GLU A 112 8.70 -4.01 10.72
N ASN A 113 9.41 -4.86 11.46
CA ASN A 113 9.29 -6.33 11.34
C ASN A 113 8.41 -6.99 12.41
N LYS A 114 7.75 -6.20 13.29
CA LYS A 114 6.86 -6.74 14.32
C LYS A 114 5.40 -6.62 13.90
N ILE A 115 4.65 -7.71 14.04
CA ILE A 115 3.28 -7.84 13.54
C ILE A 115 2.29 -6.79 14.07
N PHE A 116 2.62 -6.14 15.19
CA PHE A 116 1.76 -5.14 15.84
C PHE A 116 2.20 -3.69 15.62
N GLU A 117 3.25 -3.42 14.86
CA GLU A 117 3.75 -2.05 14.64
C GLU A 117 2.87 -1.26 13.65
N ASN A 118 2.33 -1.92 12.63
CA ASN A 118 1.54 -1.27 11.58
C ASN A 118 0.05 -1.66 11.64
N ILE A 119 -0.58 -1.49 12.80
CA ILE A 119 -1.99 -1.82 12.98
C ILE A 119 -2.85 -0.71 12.37
N SER A 120 -3.72 -1.09 11.43
CA SER A 120 -4.64 -0.24 10.68
C SER A 120 -6.09 -0.49 11.12
N PRO A 121 -6.58 0.13 12.20
CA PRO A 121 -7.98 0.06 12.59
C PRO A 121 -8.83 0.90 11.62
N ARG A 122 -10.06 0.44 11.36
CA ARG A 122 -11.03 1.10 10.49
C ARG A 122 -12.43 0.97 11.05
N LEU A 123 -13.19 2.05 11.00
CA LEU A 123 -14.58 2.10 11.39
C LEU A 123 -15.40 2.73 10.25
N ALA A 124 -16.55 2.15 9.94
CA ALA A 124 -17.51 2.75 9.03
C ALA A 124 -18.92 2.61 9.62
N LEU A 125 -19.66 3.72 9.58
CA LEU A 125 -21.05 3.82 10.01
C LEU A 125 -21.87 4.35 8.84
N SER A 126 -23.05 3.79 8.62
CA SER A 126 -24.04 4.31 7.67
C SER A 126 -25.40 4.32 8.36
N LEU A 127 -26.01 5.50 8.46
CA LEU A 127 -27.29 5.72 9.12
C LEU A 127 -28.31 6.28 8.13
N SER A 128 -29.43 5.58 7.92
CA SER A 128 -30.56 6.09 7.17
C SER A 128 -31.35 7.07 8.03
N LEU A 129 -31.41 8.36 7.62
CA LEU A 129 -32.05 9.44 8.36
C LEU A 129 -33.57 9.49 8.13
N SER A 130 -34.05 8.81 7.08
CA SER A 130 -35.45 8.83 6.70
C SER A 130 -36.05 7.43 6.59
N ARG A 131 -37.36 7.28 6.87
CA ARG A 131 -38.06 5.99 6.76
C ARG A 131 -38.04 5.39 5.35
N ASN A 132 -38.01 6.23 4.32
CA ASN A 132 -37.93 5.81 2.92
C ASN A 132 -36.47 5.58 2.45
N LYS A 133 -35.49 5.67 3.35
CA LYS A 133 -34.05 5.46 3.12
C LYS A 133 -33.44 6.36 2.03
N LYS A 134 -34.07 7.50 1.70
CA LYS A 134 -33.56 8.43 0.70
C LYS A 134 -32.37 9.25 1.19
N TRP A 135 -32.27 9.52 2.49
CA TRP A 135 -31.18 10.25 3.09
C TRP A 135 -30.31 9.32 3.94
N ASN A 136 -29.03 9.24 3.60
CA ASN A 136 -28.07 8.42 4.34
C ASN A 136 -26.90 9.28 4.81
N LEU A 137 -26.58 9.22 6.11
CA LEU A 137 -25.40 9.80 6.71
C LEU A 137 -24.32 8.73 6.80
N ASN A 138 -23.17 8.98 6.20
CA ASN A 138 -22.04 8.08 6.20
C ASN A 138 -20.87 8.69 6.99
N PHE A 139 -20.26 7.89 7.85
CA PHE A 139 -19.06 8.23 8.59
C PHE A 139 -18.04 7.12 8.41
N THR A 140 -16.80 7.47 8.06
CA THR A 140 -15.69 6.54 8.05
C THR A 140 -14.48 7.13 8.73
N SER A 141 -13.77 6.31 9.49
CA SER A 141 -12.49 6.66 10.09
C SER A 141 -11.53 5.48 9.97
N GLY A 142 -10.26 5.76 9.72
CA GLY A 142 -9.29 4.69 9.63
C GLY A 142 -7.85 5.18 9.57
N ARG A 143 -6.97 4.31 10.07
CA ARG A 143 -5.52 4.44 9.94
C ARG A 143 -5.01 3.51 8.84
N TYR A 144 -4.08 4.01 8.07
CA TYR A 144 -3.49 3.30 6.94
C TYR A 144 -1.98 3.40 7.01
N TYR A 145 -1.31 2.29 6.69
CA TYR A 145 0.13 2.24 6.56
C TYR A 145 0.52 1.84 5.14
N LYS A 146 1.53 2.49 4.61
CA LYS A 146 2.08 2.22 3.30
C LYS A 146 3.60 2.11 3.39
N MET A 147 4.14 1.00 2.92
CA MET A 147 5.58 0.81 2.74
C MET A 147 6.14 1.88 1.80
N PRO A 148 7.34 2.43 2.05
CA PRO A 148 8.04 3.29 1.11
C PRO A 148 8.17 2.64 -0.27
N THR A 149 8.33 3.46 -1.31
CA THR A 149 8.51 2.96 -2.68
C THR A 149 9.80 2.14 -2.80
N TYR A 150 9.82 1.15 -3.68
CA TYR A 150 11.01 0.31 -3.89
C TYR A 150 12.20 1.15 -4.37
N THR A 151 11.94 2.18 -5.18
CA THR A 151 12.97 3.15 -5.60
C THR A 151 13.61 3.84 -4.39
N SER A 152 12.80 4.24 -3.40
CA SER A 152 13.32 4.85 -2.17
C SER A 152 14.12 3.85 -1.33
N LEU A 153 13.61 2.64 -1.15
CA LEU A 153 14.26 1.59 -0.37
C LEU A 153 15.57 1.11 -1.02
N GLY A 154 15.61 1.07 -2.35
CA GLY A 154 16.77 0.67 -3.13
C GLY A 154 17.79 1.78 -3.35
N PHE A 155 17.55 3.01 -2.83
CA PHE A 155 18.50 4.11 -2.99
C PHE A 155 19.83 3.84 -2.26
N ARG A 156 20.96 4.09 -2.97
CA ARG A 156 22.31 3.96 -2.44
C ARG A 156 23.03 5.30 -2.48
N ASP A 157 23.78 5.55 -1.45
CA ASP A 157 24.65 6.74 -1.36
C ASP A 157 25.95 6.57 -2.17
N LEU A 158 26.82 7.58 -2.11
CA LEU A 158 28.13 7.59 -2.78
C LEU A 158 29.07 6.47 -2.28
N ASN A 159 28.82 5.92 -1.09
CA ASN A 159 29.55 4.80 -0.50
C ASN A 159 28.92 3.45 -0.85
N ASN A 160 27.93 3.44 -1.76
CA ASN A 160 27.16 2.26 -2.17
C ASN A 160 26.34 1.60 -1.04
N MET A 161 26.01 2.37 0.01
CA MET A 161 25.23 1.89 1.16
C MET A 161 23.72 2.15 0.96
N LEU A 162 22.89 1.18 1.33
CA LEU A 162 21.43 1.37 1.37
C LEU A 162 21.05 2.29 2.52
N THR A 163 20.74 3.55 2.22
CA THR A 163 20.47 4.58 3.23
C THR A 163 19.09 4.48 3.85
N ASN A 164 18.12 3.95 3.11
CA ASN A 164 16.70 3.93 3.47
C ASN A 164 16.20 2.57 3.96
N LYS A 165 17.10 1.61 4.22
CA LYS A 165 16.73 0.27 4.68
C LYS A 165 15.90 0.27 5.97
N ASN A 166 16.14 1.22 6.86
CA ASN A 166 15.45 1.34 8.16
C ASN A 166 14.29 2.35 8.12
N SER A 167 13.77 2.66 6.95
CA SER A 167 12.62 3.55 6.82
C SER A 167 11.37 2.93 7.41
N LYS A 168 10.55 3.76 8.06
CA LYS A 168 9.25 3.38 8.59
C LYS A 168 8.16 3.46 7.52
N TYR A 169 7.08 2.74 7.73
CA TYR A 169 5.88 2.88 6.92
C TYR A 169 5.29 4.28 7.07
N THR A 170 4.84 4.84 5.97
CA THR A 170 4.10 6.11 5.99
C THR A 170 2.72 5.86 6.57
N GLN A 171 2.37 6.58 7.64
CA GLN A 171 1.07 6.53 8.27
C GLN A 171 0.18 7.64 7.70
N SER A 172 -1.10 7.33 7.51
CA SER A 172 -2.15 8.29 7.17
C SER A 172 -3.42 8.00 7.95
N ASP A 173 -3.96 9.00 8.63
CA ASP A 173 -5.22 8.93 9.35
C ASP A 173 -6.29 9.68 8.56
N HIS A 174 -7.44 9.04 8.32
CA HIS A 174 -8.53 9.57 7.54
C HIS A 174 -9.81 9.63 8.37
N ILE A 175 -10.55 10.73 8.26
CA ILE A 175 -11.91 10.89 8.76
C ILE A 175 -12.72 11.48 7.60
N VAL A 176 -13.82 10.82 7.26
CA VAL A 176 -14.72 11.25 6.18
C VAL A 176 -16.14 11.21 6.68
N VAL A 177 -16.89 12.28 6.43
CA VAL A 177 -18.33 12.40 6.66
C VAL A 177 -19.00 12.72 5.34
N GLY A 178 -20.07 12.01 5.00
CA GLY A 178 -20.81 12.20 3.77
C GLY A 178 -22.32 12.15 4.03
N LEU A 179 -23.06 12.97 3.31
CA LEU A 179 -24.52 12.93 3.22
C LEU A 179 -24.89 12.54 1.80
N GLU A 180 -25.69 11.50 1.66
CA GLU A 180 -26.13 10.96 0.38
C GLU A 180 -27.65 11.03 0.25
N PHE A 181 -28.13 11.45 -0.91
CA PHE A 181 -29.54 11.42 -1.27
C PHE A 181 -29.73 10.47 -2.47
N ILE A 182 -30.65 9.48 -2.37
CA ILE A 182 -30.95 8.45 -3.37
C ILE A 182 -32.38 8.61 -3.89
#